data_de14ed0929564c0d50295d3fd744c186
#
_entry.id   de14ed0929564c0d50295d3fd744c186
#
_cell.length_a   1.000
_cell.length_b   1.000
_cell.length_c   1.000
_cell.angle_alpha   90.00
_cell.angle_beta   90.00
_cell.angle_gamma   90.00
#
_symmetry.space_group_name_H-M   'P 1'
#
loop_
_entity.id
_entity.type
_entity.pdbx_description
1 polymer ?
#
loop_
_entity_poly.entity_id
_entity_poly.type
_entity_poly.pdbx_seq_one_letter_code
_entity_poly.pdbx_strand_id
1 'polypeptide(L)'
;MCSSDLYPQEIRHRAVVWNTPANMYAHFNGWIAECWGVQVVCDMIDLQGTEIIDTSTRESMLYGLAKMVQGSTMRVHTKGGWEAIMDDLWVKVEEYNADMVVMFDQISCKGVAALKGAFEEQARARGVRMVWVEQDLMDPTTVSRRTMRDQVNKYMETVMGEKPVDADLVDFDDSESW
;
A
#
# COMPACT_ATOMS: atom_id res chain seq x y z
N MET A 1 2.76 -0.26 26.87
CA MET A 1 1.50 -0.05 26.15
C MET A 1 1.25 -1.29 25.33
N CYS A 2 0.13 -1.96 25.53
CA CYS A 2 -0.24 -3.13 24.72
C CYS A 2 -0.61 -2.64 23.33
N SER A 3 -0.19 -3.35 22.29
CA SER A 3 -0.49 -3.01 20.88
C SER A 3 -1.99 -2.92 20.55
N SER A 4 -2.86 -3.42 21.43
CA SER A 4 -4.31 -3.35 21.31
C SER A 4 -4.89 -1.93 21.41
N ASP A 5 -4.13 -1.00 22.01
CA ASP A 5 -4.60 0.38 22.18
C ASP A 5 -4.32 1.27 20.95
N LEU A 6 -3.64 0.71 19.94
CA LEU A 6 -3.23 1.41 18.72
C LEU A 6 -4.09 1.05 17.49
N TYR A 7 -5.05 0.15 17.63
CA TYR A 7 -5.87 -0.29 16.50
C TYR A 7 -7.34 0.10 16.71
N PRO A 8 -8.05 0.46 15.64
CA PRO A 8 -9.45 0.80 15.72
C PRO A 8 -10.25 -0.38 16.28
N GLN A 9 -11.24 -0.07 17.10
CA GLN A 9 -12.10 -1.09 17.71
C GLN A 9 -12.98 -1.83 16.68
N GLU A 10 -13.14 -1.27 15.48
CA GLU A 10 -13.95 -1.82 14.40
C GLU A 10 -13.14 -2.00 13.13
N ILE A 11 -12.74 -3.24 12.83
CA ILE A 11 -12.10 -3.59 11.56
C ILE A 11 -13.19 -4.11 10.62
N ARG A 12 -13.35 -3.46 9.47
CA ARG A 12 -14.32 -3.83 8.42
C ARG A 12 -13.65 -4.48 7.24
N HIS A 13 -12.45 -4.00 6.88
CA HIS A 13 -11.69 -4.45 5.72
C HIS A 13 -10.25 -4.76 6.09
N ARG A 14 -9.69 -5.69 5.34
CA ARG A 14 -8.25 -6.03 5.39
C ARG A 14 -7.64 -5.64 4.05
N ALA A 15 -6.67 -4.73 4.08
CA ALA A 15 -6.09 -4.20 2.87
C ALA A 15 -4.62 -4.60 2.67
N VAL A 16 -4.29 -4.90 1.42
CA VAL A 16 -2.89 -4.92 0.96
C VAL A 16 -2.60 -3.55 0.35
N VAL A 17 -1.54 -2.91 0.82
CA VAL A 17 -0.99 -1.71 0.19
C VAL A 17 -0.04 -2.14 -0.92
N TRP A 18 -0.25 -1.64 -2.12
CA TRP A 18 0.56 -2.00 -3.28
C TRP A 18 1.14 -0.79 -3.99
N ASN A 19 2.28 -1.00 -4.61
CA ASN A 19 3.16 0.04 -5.11
C ASN A 19 3.78 0.88 -3.98
N THR A 20 4.56 1.90 -4.32
CA THR A 20 5.31 2.69 -3.34
C THR A 20 4.36 3.60 -2.55
N PRO A 21 4.23 3.43 -1.23
CA PRO A 21 3.37 4.27 -0.41
C PRO A 21 3.88 5.71 -0.34
N ALA A 22 2.99 6.63 0.03
CA ALA A 22 3.33 8.04 0.20
C ALA A 22 4.20 8.23 1.46
N ASN A 23 5.52 8.23 1.30
CA ASN A 23 6.47 8.37 2.41
C ASN A 23 6.26 9.67 3.22
N MET A 24 5.76 10.71 2.59
CA MET A 24 5.42 11.98 3.25
C MET A 24 4.14 11.92 4.09
N TYR A 25 3.39 10.82 4.01
CA TYR A 25 2.18 10.62 4.78
C TYR A 25 2.29 9.35 5.63
N ALA A 26 3.21 9.36 6.60
CA ALA A 26 3.48 8.22 7.48
C ALA A 26 2.26 7.74 8.28
N HIS A 27 1.29 8.63 8.52
CA HIS A 27 0.06 8.30 9.26
C HIS A 27 -1.09 7.79 8.39
N PHE A 28 -0.91 7.63 7.09
CA PHE A 28 -1.98 7.19 6.18
C PHE A 28 -2.62 5.87 6.62
N ASN A 29 -1.80 4.87 6.98
CA ASN A 29 -2.30 3.56 7.39
C ASN A 29 -3.09 3.63 8.71
N GLY A 30 -2.67 4.47 9.65
CA GLY A 30 -3.42 4.73 10.88
C GLY A 30 -4.73 5.44 10.59
N TRP A 31 -4.68 6.49 9.81
CA TRP A 31 -5.87 7.26 9.44
C TRP A 31 -6.94 6.39 8.74
N ILE A 32 -6.57 5.59 7.74
CA ILE A 32 -7.55 4.75 7.03
C ILE A 32 -8.15 3.68 7.93
N ALA A 33 -7.37 3.19 8.91
CA ALA A 33 -7.83 2.23 9.88
C ALA A 33 -8.85 2.85 10.86
N GLU A 34 -8.55 4.02 11.40
CA GLU A 34 -9.41 4.72 12.36
C GLU A 34 -10.67 5.31 11.70
N CYS A 35 -10.48 5.96 10.55
CA CYS A 35 -11.59 6.62 9.85
C CYS A 35 -12.55 5.62 9.18
N TRP A 36 -12.03 4.56 8.56
CA TRP A 36 -12.83 3.66 7.72
C TRP A 36 -12.84 2.20 8.17
N GLY A 37 -12.11 1.85 9.21
CA GLY A 37 -11.98 0.45 9.64
C GLY A 37 -11.18 -0.42 8.66
N VAL A 38 -10.31 0.18 7.86
CA VAL A 38 -9.48 -0.53 6.87
C VAL A 38 -8.12 -0.82 7.48
N GLN A 39 -7.89 -2.06 7.88
CA GLN A 39 -6.61 -2.47 8.40
C GLN A 39 -5.64 -2.88 7.29
N VAL A 40 -4.52 -2.18 7.17
CA VAL A 40 -3.41 -2.60 6.31
C VAL A 40 -2.73 -3.81 6.94
N VAL A 41 -2.77 -4.94 6.24
CA VAL A 41 -2.22 -6.23 6.70
C VAL A 41 -0.91 -6.60 6.02
N CYS A 42 -0.62 -5.98 4.89
CA CYS A 42 0.60 -6.18 4.12
C CYS A 42 0.90 -4.93 3.30
N ASP A 43 2.15 -4.50 3.31
CA ASP A 43 2.67 -3.45 2.44
C ASP A 43 3.73 -4.04 1.51
N MET A 44 3.70 -3.69 0.24
CA MET A 44 4.65 -4.18 -0.75
C MET A 44 6.10 -3.85 -0.38
N ILE A 45 6.34 -2.71 0.28
CA ILE A 45 7.69 -2.31 0.68
C ILE A 45 8.25 -3.17 1.82
N ASP A 46 7.39 -3.73 2.66
CA ASP A 46 7.79 -4.61 3.76
C ASP A 46 8.17 -6.01 3.27
N LEU A 47 7.87 -6.35 2.01
CA LEU A 47 8.20 -7.63 1.39
C LEU A 47 9.68 -7.62 0.95
N GLN A 48 10.57 -7.73 1.91
CA GLN A 48 12.02 -7.82 1.68
C GLN A 48 12.47 -9.28 1.66
N GLY A 49 13.55 -9.55 0.93
CA GLY A 49 14.20 -10.86 0.98
C GLY A 49 14.73 -11.14 2.39
N THR A 50 14.45 -12.34 2.91
CA THR A 50 14.88 -12.80 4.24
C THR A 50 16.14 -13.65 4.17
N GLU A 51 17.07 -13.33 3.28
CA GLU A 51 18.34 -14.05 3.14
C GLU A 51 19.19 -13.91 4.41
N ILE A 52 19.68 -15.02 4.92
CA ILE A 52 20.68 -15.01 5.99
C ILE A 52 22.03 -14.66 5.36
N ILE A 53 22.59 -13.53 5.78
CA ILE A 53 23.85 -13.03 5.23
C ILE A 53 25.01 -13.68 5.99
N ASP A 54 25.88 -14.38 5.28
CA ASP A 54 27.16 -14.87 5.82
C ASP A 54 28.12 -13.69 6.01
N THR A 55 28.47 -13.40 7.25
CA THR A 55 29.36 -12.31 7.64
C THR A 55 30.79 -12.77 7.92
N SER A 56 31.16 -14.02 7.59
CA SER A 56 32.49 -14.60 7.86
C SER A 56 33.61 -13.93 7.07
N THR A 57 33.32 -13.45 5.87
CA THR A 57 34.25 -12.68 5.03
C THR A 57 33.58 -11.44 4.45
N ARG A 58 34.37 -10.47 4.03
CA ARG A 58 33.87 -9.28 3.36
C ARG A 58 33.15 -9.63 2.06
N GLU A 59 33.71 -10.57 1.30
CA GLU A 59 33.15 -11.00 0.02
C GLU A 59 31.79 -11.71 0.23
N SER A 60 31.68 -12.63 1.18
CA SER A 60 30.42 -13.33 1.46
C SER A 60 29.34 -12.36 1.95
N MET A 61 29.70 -11.38 2.78
CA MET A 61 28.80 -10.35 3.26
C MET A 61 28.27 -9.46 2.12
N LEU A 62 29.16 -8.96 1.25
CA LEU A 62 28.77 -8.13 0.12
C LEU A 62 27.91 -8.92 -0.89
N TYR A 63 28.26 -10.18 -1.12
CA TYR A 63 27.45 -11.05 -1.98
C TYR A 63 26.07 -11.31 -1.40
N GLY A 64 25.97 -11.57 -0.10
CA GLY A 64 24.71 -11.77 0.60
C GLY A 64 23.81 -10.53 0.55
N LEU A 65 24.37 -9.34 0.78
CA LEU A 65 23.67 -8.06 0.64
C LEU A 65 23.16 -7.84 -0.79
N ALA A 66 24.01 -8.08 -1.79
CA ALA A 66 23.62 -7.95 -3.20
C ALA A 66 22.48 -8.92 -3.55
N LYS A 67 22.50 -10.14 -3.03
CA LYS A 67 21.48 -11.15 -3.22
C LYS A 67 20.14 -10.74 -2.57
N MET A 68 20.19 -10.21 -1.35
CA MET A 68 19.03 -9.67 -0.64
C MET A 68 18.37 -8.53 -1.45
N VAL A 69 19.14 -7.57 -1.92
CA VAL A 69 18.62 -6.47 -2.76
C VAL A 69 18.04 -7.00 -4.08
N GLN A 70 18.66 -8.01 -4.70
CA GLN A 70 18.15 -8.64 -5.91
C GLN A 70 16.80 -9.35 -5.70
N GLY A 71 16.54 -9.83 -4.49
CA GLY A 71 15.28 -10.49 -4.09
C GLY A 71 14.19 -9.53 -3.63
N SER A 72 14.46 -8.23 -3.51
CA SER A 72 13.43 -7.27 -3.10
C SER A 72 12.31 -7.18 -4.15
N THR A 73 11.08 -6.98 -3.69
CA THR A 73 9.87 -6.97 -4.51
C THR A 73 9.98 -6.00 -5.68
N MET A 74 10.36 -4.76 -5.44
CA MET A 74 10.53 -3.77 -6.52
C MET A 74 11.57 -4.19 -7.56
N ARG A 75 12.64 -4.84 -7.13
CA ARG A 75 13.68 -5.29 -8.06
C ARG A 75 13.22 -6.49 -8.88
N VAL A 76 12.46 -7.40 -8.31
CA VAL A 76 11.84 -8.51 -9.03
C VAL A 76 10.86 -7.98 -10.08
N HIS A 77 10.01 -7.03 -9.71
CA HIS A 77 9.04 -6.42 -10.62
C HIS A 77 9.69 -5.69 -11.79
N THR A 78 10.86 -5.06 -11.59
CA THR A 78 11.57 -4.37 -12.68
C THR A 78 12.32 -5.31 -13.63
N LYS A 79 12.53 -6.57 -13.27
CA LYS A 79 13.19 -7.58 -14.11
C LYS A 79 12.20 -8.41 -14.91
N GLY A 80 11.01 -8.63 -14.36
CA GLY A 80 9.98 -9.49 -14.94
C GLY A 80 9.08 -8.78 -15.92
N GLY A 81 8.17 -9.53 -16.50
CA GLY A 81 7.03 -8.97 -17.21
C GLY A 81 6.03 -8.34 -16.22
N TRP A 82 5.09 -7.59 -16.75
CA TRP A 82 4.02 -6.98 -15.96
C TRP A 82 3.16 -8.02 -15.19
N GLU A 83 3.14 -9.25 -15.65
CA GLU A 83 2.45 -10.38 -15.01
C GLU A 83 3.01 -10.64 -13.60
N ALA A 84 4.32 -10.54 -13.41
CA ALA A 84 4.96 -10.80 -12.13
C ALA A 84 4.46 -9.83 -11.04
N ILE A 85 4.21 -8.56 -11.39
CA ILE A 85 3.68 -7.57 -10.46
C ILE A 85 2.26 -7.94 -10.01
N MET A 86 1.46 -8.44 -10.94
CA MET A 86 0.08 -8.84 -10.66
C MET A 86 0.02 -10.14 -9.87
N ASP A 87 0.80 -11.14 -10.26
CA ASP A 87 0.84 -12.43 -9.59
C ASP A 87 1.25 -12.27 -8.13
N ASP A 88 2.29 -11.49 -7.86
CA ASP A 88 2.75 -11.21 -6.50
C ASP A 88 1.65 -10.52 -5.67
N LEU A 89 0.94 -9.55 -6.23
CA LEU A 89 -0.17 -8.89 -5.55
C LEU A 89 -1.25 -9.89 -5.14
N TRP A 90 -1.71 -10.71 -6.10
CA TRP A 90 -2.82 -11.62 -5.83
C TRP A 90 -2.45 -12.74 -4.87
N VAL A 91 -1.19 -13.21 -4.91
CA VAL A 91 -0.66 -14.12 -3.88
C VAL A 91 -0.74 -13.48 -2.50
N LYS A 92 -0.37 -12.19 -2.35
CA LYS A 92 -0.46 -11.51 -1.06
C LYS A 92 -1.91 -11.27 -0.61
N VAL A 93 -2.79 -10.92 -1.51
CA VAL A 93 -4.22 -10.80 -1.21
C VAL A 93 -4.78 -12.11 -0.64
N GLU A 94 -4.42 -13.25 -1.23
CA GLU A 94 -4.84 -14.57 -0.76
C GLU A 94 -4.17 -14.95 0.58
N GLU A 95 -2.85 -14.82 0.68
CA GLU A 95 -2.08 -15.18 1.89
C GLU A 95 -2.56 -14.41 3.13
N TYR A 96 -2.87 -13.14 2.98
CA TYR A 96 -3.31 -12.27 4.07
C TYR A 96 -4.83 -12.22 4.23
N ASN A 97 -5.57 -12.97 3.40
CA ASN A 97 -7.04 -12.95 3.38
C ASN A 97 -7.57 -11.51 3.33
N ALA A 98 -7.04 -10.74 2.38
CA ALA A 98 -7.43 -9.36 2.17
C ALA A 98 -8.61 -9.26 1.20
N ASP A 99 -9.53 -8.35 1.47
CA ASP A 99 -10.70 -8.05 0.62
C ASP A 99 -10.56 -6.72 -0.12
N MET A 100 -9.49 -5.97 0.19
CA MET A 100 -9.21 -4.67 -0.38
C MET A 100 -7.74 -4.52 -0.79
N VAL A 101 -7.50 -3.75 -1.83
CA VAL A 101 -6.16 -3.27 -2.24
C VAL A 101 -6.16 -1.74 -2.24
N VAL A 102 -5.20 -1.15 -1.56
CA VAL A 102 -4.88 0.28 -1.69
C VAL A 102 -3.70 0.40 -2.63
N MET A 103 -3.98 0.85 -3.84
CA MET A 103 -2.98 1.02 -4.89
C MET A 103 -2.49 2.46 -4.90
N PHE A 104 -1.23 2.68 -4.53
CA PHE A 104 -0.61 3.98 -4.68
C PHE A 104 -0.19 4.22 -6.13
N ASP A 105 -0.77 5.25 -6.75
CA ASP A 105 -0.49 5.64 -8.13
C ASP A 105 0.46 6.85 -8.14
N GLN A 106 1.74 6.55 -8.30
CA GLN A 106 2.75 7.60 -8.46
C GLN A 106 2.55 8.31 -9.79
N ILE A 107 2.25 9.60 -9.77
CA ILE A 107 1.87 10.41 -10.95
C ILE A 107 2.86 10.37 -12.12
N SER A 108 4.13 10.06 -11.86
CA SER A 108 5.16 9.94 -12.89
C SER A 108 5.44 8.49 -13.32
N CYS A 109 4.82 7.50 -12.67
CA CYS A 109 5.06 6.08 -12.94
C CYS A 109 4.19 5.57 -14.10
N LYS A 110 4.67 5.73 -15.33
CA LYS A 110 3.96 5.27 -16.53
C LYS A 110 3.72 3.75 -16.56
N GLY A 111 4.58 2.97 -15.91
CA GLY A 111 4.45 1.51 -15.85
C GLY A 111 3.20 1.07 -15.10
N VAL A 112 2.98 1.60 -13.91
CA VAL A 112 1.79 1.28 -13.10
C VAL A 112 0.53 1.88 -13.72
N ALA A 113 0.59 3.14 -14.16
CA ALA A 113 -0.54 3.80 -14.82
C ALA A 113 -1.03 3.04 -16.06
N ALA A 114 -0.12 2.46 -16.87
CA ALA A 114 -0.46 1.66 -18.03
C ALA A 114 -1.18 0.34 -17.68
N LEU A 115 -0.96 -0.19 -16.48
CA LEU A 115 -1.53 -1.46 -16.03
C LEU A 115 -2.85 -1.29 -15.26
N LYS A 116 -3.29 -0.06 -14.99
CA LYS A 116 -4.47 0.24 -14.17
C LYS A 116 -5.69 -0.56 -14.58
N GLY A 117 -6.03 -0.55 -15.88
CA GLY A 117 -7.18 -1.30 -16.38
C GLY A 117 -7.09 -2.81 -16.15
N ALA A 118 -5.89 -3.39 -16.30
CA ALA A 118 -5.67 -4.81 -16.06
C ALA A 118 -5.78 -5.17 -14.55
N PHE A 119 -5.26 -4.34 -13.67
CA PHE A 119 -5.44 -4.52 -12.22
C PHE A 119 -6.91 -4.46 -11.82
N GLU A 120 -7.66 -3.47 -12.31
CA GLU A 120 -9.08 -3.32 -12.01
C GLU A 120 -9.93 -4.47 -12.56
N GLU A 121 -9.61 -4.99 -13.74
CA GLU A 121 -10.29 -6.16 -14.31
C GLU A 121 -10.06 -7.39 -13.44
N GLN A 122 -8.82 -7.65 -13.06
CA GLN A 122 -8.48 -8.79 -12.22
C GLN A 122 -9.05 -8.66 -10.79
N ALA A 123 -9.07 -7.47 -10.22
CA ALA A 123 -9.70 -7.21 -8.92
C ALA A 123 -11.21 -7.53 -8.96
N ARG A 124 -11.91 -7.05 -9.99
CA ARG A 124 -13.34 -7.37 -10.19
C ARG A 124 -13.60 -8.86 -10.36
N ALA A 125 -12.75 -9.54 -11.12
CA ALA A 125 -12.89 -10.99 -11.32
C ALA A 125 -12.72 -11.80 -10.02
N ARG A 126 -11.95 -11.27 -9.07
CA ARG A 126 -11.69 -11.89 -7.75
C ARG A 126 -12.63 -11.39 -6.64
N GLY A 127 -13.47 -10.41 -6.93
CA GLY A 127 -14.32 -9.78 -5.92
C GLY A 127 -13.56 -8.92 -4.91
N VAL A 128 -12.32 -8.54 -5.22
CA VAL A 128 -11.47 -7.69 -4.37
C VAL A 128 -11.73 -6.22 -4.70
N ARG A 129 -11.86 -5.39 -3.68
CA ARG A 129 -12.03 -3.94 -3.84
C ARG A 129 -10.68 -3.29 -4.08
N MET A 130 -10.61 -2.33 -5.00
CA MET A 130 -9.35 -1.65 -5.32
C MET A 130 -9.57 -0.14 -5.36
N VAL A 131 -8.95 0.56 -4.41
CA VAL A 131 -8.90 2.01 -4.37
C VAL A 131 -7.55 2.50 -4.91
N TRP A 132 -7.59 3.47 -5.83
CA TRP A 132 -6.41 4.13 -6.36
C TRP A 132 -6.20 5.45 -5.64
N VAL A 133 -5.00 5.63 -5.11
CA VAL A 133 -4.58 6.83 -4.40
C VAL A 133 -3.43 7.46 -5.17
N GLU A 134 -3.75 8.47 -5.96
CA GLU A 134 -2.76 9.25 -6.69
C GLU A 134 -1.88 10.01 -5.71
N GLN A 135 -0.57 9.98 -5.92
CA GLN A 135 0.41 10.62 -5.05
C GLN A 135 1.67 11.04 -5.79
N ASP A 136 2.44 11.94 -5.20
CA ASP A 136 3.82 12.21 -5.57
C ASP A 136 4.74 11.86 -4.40
N LEU A 137 5.73 10.99 -4.66
CA LEU A 137 6.69 10.54 -3.63
C LEU A 137 7.62 11.65 -3.15
N MET A 138 7.88 12.63 -3.99
CA MET A 138 8.95 13.60 -3.80
C MET A 138 8.45 15.00 -3.48
N ASP A 139 7.28 15.37 -4.03
CA ASP A 139 6.74 16.72 -3.90
C ASP A 139 5.33 16.72 -3.31
N PRO A 140 5.19 17.02 -2.00
CA PRO A 140 3.90 17.08 -1.34
C PRO A 140 3.03 18.25 -1.84
N THR A 141 3.59 19.19 -2.59
CA THR A 141 2.81 20.30 -3.14
C THR A 141 2.02 19.90 -4.38
N THR A 142 2.45 18.84 -5.07
CA THR A 142 1.76 18.30 -6.25
C THR A 142 0.49 17.56 -5.87
N VAL A 143 0.56 16.68 -4.86
CA VAL A 143 -0.59 15.97 -4.30
C VAL A 143 -0.53 16.05 -2.79
N SER A 144 -1.47 16.77 -2.19
CA SER A 144 -1.50 16.95 -0.74
C SER A 144 -2.02 15.71 -0.01
N ARG A 145 -1.73 15.60 1.29
CA ARG A 145 -2.31 14.59 2.17
C ARG A 145 -3.84 14.60 2.12
N ARG A 146 -4.42 15.79 2.14
CA ARG A 146 -5.87 15.99 2.00
C ARG A 146 -6.38 15.38 0.70
N THR A 147 -5.72 15.65 -0.43
CA THR A 147 -6.12 15.08 -1.73
C THR A 147 -6.10 13.55 -1.70
N MET A 148 -5.10 12.93 -1.05
CA MET A 148 -5.06 11.48 -0.90
C MET A 148 -6.22 10.95 -0.05
N ARG A 149 -6.55 11.62 1.07
CA ARG A 149 -7.71 11.26 1.89
C ARG A 149 -9.02 11.40 1.10
N ASP A 150 -9.20 12.48 0.38
CA ASP A 150 -10.41 12.75 -0.41
C ASP A 150 -10.67 11.66 -1.46
N GLN A 151 -9.61 11.11 -2.06
CA GLN A 151 -9.74 9.99 -3.01
C GLN A 151 -10.28 8.73 -2.31
N VAL A 152 -9.75 8.40 -1.12
CA VAL A 152 -10.24 7.29 -0.31
C VAL A 152 -11.65 7.55 0.18
N ASN A 153 -11.93 8.71 0.76
CA ASN A 153 -13.25 9.10 1.25
C ASN A 153 -14.30 8.92 0.16
N LYS A 154 -14.03 9.50 -1.02
CA LYS A 154 -14.92 9.37 -2.16
C LYS A 154 -15.15 7.91 -2.57
N TYR A 155 -14.11 7.09 -2.57
CA TYR A 155 -14.23 5.67 -2.90
C TYR A 155 -15.10 4.93 -1.88
N MET A 156 -14.83 5.11 -0.59
CA MET A 156 -15.57 4.45 0.48
C MET A 156 -17.04 4.86 0.49
N GLU A 157 -17.34 6.14 0.31
CA GLU A 157 -18.70 6.64 0.26
C GLU A 157 -19.47 6.22 -0.99
N THR A 158 -18.84 6.37 -2.19
CA THR A 158 -19.58 6.24 -3.46
C THR A 158 -19.52 4.83 -4.06
N VAL A 159 -18.41 4.12 -3.87
CA VAL A 159 -18.21 2.77 -4.43
C VAL A 159 -18.58 1.70 -3.41
N MET A 160 -18.10 1.88 -2.16
CA MET A 160 -18.39 0.92 -1.09
C MET A 160 -19.76 1.18 -0.46
N GLY A 161 -20.26 2.42 -0.51
CA GLY A 161 -21.54 2.82 0.12
C GLY A 161 -21.47 2.84 1.65
N GLU A 162 -20.29 3.00 2.20
CA GLU A 162 -20.05 2.95 3.64
C GLU A 162 -20.06 4.33 4.29
N LYS A 163 -20.25 4.31 5.60
CA LYS A 163 -20.11 5.48 6.45
C LYS A 163 -18.81 5.34 7.24
N PRO A 164 -18.10 6.46 7.53
CA PRO A 164 -16.89 6.42 8.35
C PRO A 164 -17.19 5.82 9.74
N VAL A 165 -16.20 5.16 10.30
CA VAL A 165 -16.19 4.73 11.71
C VAL A 165 -16.07 5.94 12.61
N ASP A 166 -15.14 6.84 12.25
CA ASP A 166 -14.96 8.14 12.89
C ASP A 166 -15.13 9.26 11.86
N ALA A 167 -16.27 9.97 11.96
CA ALA A 167 -16.61 11.03 11.04
C ALA A 167 -15.72 12.28 11.20
N ASP A 168 -15.12 12.49 12.37
CA ASP A 168 -14.27 13.65 12.64
C ASP A 168 -12.93 13.54 11.88
N LEU A 169 -12.55 12.31 11.48
CA LEU A 169 -11.34 12.03 10.72
C LEU A 169 -11.48 12.17 9.20
N VAL A 170 -12.70 12.35 8.69
CA VAL A 170 -12.94 12.49 7.23
C VAL A 170 -12.30 13.77 6.68
N ASP A 171 -12.45 14.87 7.39
CA ASP A 171 -11.99 16.20 6.97
C ASP A 171 -11.26 16.95 8.10
N PHE A 172 -10.31 16.27 8.76
CA PHE A 172 -9.50 16.93 9.78
C PHE A 172 -8.33 17.70 9.15
N ASP A 173 -7.93 18.78 9.79
CA ASP A 173 -6.79 19.58 9.37
C ASP A 173 -5.48 19.00 9.93
N ASP A 174 -4.66 18.44 9.06
CA ASP A 174 -3.33 17.92 9.38
C ASP A 174 -2.20 18.79 8.81
N SER A 175 -2.51 20.02 8.41
CA SER A 175 -1.54 20.92 7.76
C SER A 175 -0.33 21.23 8.65
N GLU A 176 -0.50 21.20 9.96
CA GLU A 176 0.56 21.46 10.96
C GLU A 176 1.19 20.16 11.53
N SER A 177 0.64 18.99 11.21
CA SER A 177 1.15 17.71 11.71
C SER A 177 2.31 17.19 10.85
N TRP A 178 3.47 17.03 11.44
CA TRP A 178 4.67 16.43 10.86
C TRP A 178 5.10 15.23 11.67
#